data_9a3bf72cd02bd156c73de1c0d0fa67b9
#
_entry.id   9a3bf72cd02bd156c73de1c0d0fa67b9
#
_cell.length_a   1.000
_cell.length_b   1.000
_cell.length_c   1.000
_cell.angle_alpha   90.00
_cell.angle_beta   90.00
_cell.angle_gamma   90.00
#
_symmetry.space_group_name_H-M   'P 1'
#
loop_
_entity.id
_entity.type
_entity.pdbx_description
1 polymer ?
#
loop_
_entity_poly.entity_id
_entity_poly.type
_entity_poly.pdbx_seq_one_letter_code
_entity_poly.pdbx_strand_id
1 'polypeptide(L)'
;MLAANFRIFSLEGNFVKEAEEISSNRRMNTLTLNRHTEILEILEIPQLMDTCVRNSYYEEALELAAYVRRLERKYSSIPVIQGIVNEVRQSMQLMLSQLIQQLRTNIQLPACLRVIGFLRRMDIFTEAELRVKFLQARDAWLRSILTAIPNDDPYFHITKTIEACRVHLFDIITQYRAIFSDEDPLLPPAMGEHTVNESAIFHGWVLQRVSQFLQVLETDLNRGIGGRLDSLLGQCMYFGLSFSRVGADFRGQLAPVFQQVAISTFQKAIQEAVEKFQDEMNSYTLISAPAILGSSNLPAAVPVTQPGTLQPPMVLLDFPPLACFLNSILVAFNDLRLCCPVALAQDVTGALENALAKVTNIILAFHRAEEAAFSSGEQELFVQFCTVFVEDLVPYLNRCLQVLFPPAQIAQTLGIPPTQLSKYGNLGHVNIDVVQEPLAFILPKRELVLCLDEKELVPELPAPAPEVAPEESGVEPVAAAFPEGAQEQADTAEPLQAEVPGADT
;
A
#
# COMPACT_ATOMS: atom_id res chain seq x y z
N MET A 1 -100.30 -26.45 45.62
CA MET A 1 -99.63 -27.46 44.77
C MET A 1 -98.86 -26.90 43.57
N LEU A 2 -99.36 -25.91 42.82
CA LEU A 2 -98.72 -25.37 41.63
C LEU A 2 -97.38 -24.65 41.92
N ALA A 3 -97.17 -23.91 43.05
CA ALA A 3 -95.97 -23.24 43.42
C ALA A 3 -94.79 -24.21 43.86
N ALA A 4 -95.13 -25.38 44.41
CA ALA A 4 -94.17 -26.42 44.75
C ALA A 4 -93.66 -27.14 43.48
N ASN A 5 -94.50 -27.42 42.52
CA ASN A 5 -94.08 -28.00 41.25
C ASN A 5 -93.18 -27.09 40.41
N PHE A 6 -93.47 -25.77 40.47
CA PHE A 6 -92.61 -24.80 39.73
C PHE A 6 -91.21 -24.68 40.33
N ARG A 7 -91.06 -24.80 41.67
CA ARG A 7 -89.78 -24.83 42.34
C ARG A 7 -89.01 -26.14 42.04
N ILE A 8 -89.71 -27.28 41.95
CA ILE A 8 -89.08 -28.56 41.64
C ILE A 8 -88.57 -28.54 40.19
N PHE A 9 -89.34 -28.02 39.25
CA PHE A 9 -88.94 -27.87 37.85
C PHE A 9 -87.78 -26.89 37.65
N SER A 10 -87.70 -25.82 38.44
CA SER A 10 -86.60 -24.88 38.45
C SER A 10 -85.34 -25.49 39.04
N LEU A 11 -85.47 -26.29 40.13
CA LEU A 11 -84.33 -27.03 40.73
C LEU A 11 -83.83 -28.15 39.82
N GLU A 12 -84.64 -28.89 39.15
CA GLU A 12 -84.28 -29.90 38.16
C GLU A 12 -83.54 -29.26 36.98
N GLY A 13 -84.06 -28.13 36.45
CA GLY A 13 -83.43 -27.40 35.34
C GLY A 13 -82.00 -26.84 35.71
N ASN A 14 -81.82 -26.39 36.94
CA ASN A 14 -80.53 -25.98 37.42
C ASN A 14 -79.56 -27.18 37.68
N PHE A 15 -80.06 -28.29 38.23
CA PHE A 15 -79.27 -29.50 38.42
C PHE A 15 -78.83 -30.10 37.07
N VAL A 16 -79.65 -30.15 36.08
CA VAL A 16 -79.31 -30.63 34.72
C VAL A 16 -78.27 -29.75 34.11
N LYS A 17 -78.31 -28.41 34.25
CA LYS A 17 -77.31 -27.49 33.76
C LYS A 17 -75.97 -27.68 34.46
N GLU A 18 -75.95 -27.81 35.80
CA GLU A 18 -74.74 -28.08 36.57
C GLU A 18 -74.15 -29.45 36.21
N ALA A 19 -74.97 -30.47 36.01
CA ALA A 19 -74.52 -31.81 35.58
C ALA A 19 -73.92 -31.80 34.18
N GLU A 20 -74.50 -31.04 33.26
CA GLU A 20 -73.96 -30.81 31.90
C GLU A 20 -72.66 -30.04 31.94
N GLU A 21 -72.53 -29.02 32.76
CA GLU A 21 -71.31 -28.26 32.97
C GLU A 21 -70.20 -29.12 33.57
N ILE A 22 -70.49 -29.91 34.62
CA ILE A 22 -69.55 -30.87 35.20
C ILE A 22 -69.14 -31.92 34.17
N SER A 23 -70.07 -32.44 33.37
CA SER A 23 -69.79 -33.42 32.31
C SER A 23 -68.86 -32.82 31.24
N SER A 24 -69.16 -31.58 30.83
CA SER A 24 -68.34 -30.84 29.88
C SER A 24 -66.91 -30.60 30.41
N ASN A 25 -66.81 -30.14 31.66
CA ASN A 25 -65.54 -29.93 32.34
C ASN A 25 -64.74 -31.22 32.48
N ARG A 26 -65.38 -32.35 32.84
CA ARG A 26 -64.74 -33.67 32.86
C ARG A 26 -64.24 -34.12 31.51
N ARG A 27 -65.01 -33.91 30.45
CA ARG A 27 -64.59 -34.21 29.05
C ARG A 27 -63.39 -33.36 28.64
N MET A 28 -63.39 -32.06 28.95
CA MET A 28 -62.26 -31.16 28.72
C MET A 28 -61.01 -31.61 29.47
N ASN A 29 -61.14 -31.89 30.78
CA ASN A 29 -60.03 -32.39 31.59
C ASN A 29 -59.46 -33.71 31.09
N THR A 30 -60.30 -34.63 30.65
CA THR A 30 -59.86 -35.93 30.08
C THR A 30 -59.13 -35.71 28.76
N LEU A 31 -59.59 -34.82 27.89
CA LEU A 31 -58.89 -34.45 26.66
C LEU A 31 -57.53 -33.80 26.94
N THR A 32 -57.46 -32.89 27.92
CA THR A 32 -56.23 -32.27 28.33
C THR A 32 -55.25 -33.29 28.92
N LEU A 33 -55.75 -34.20 29.74
CA LEU A 33 -54.92 -35.27 30.35
C LEU A 33 -54.37 -36.24 29.27
N ASN A 34 -55.15 -36.57 28.28
CA ASN A 34 -54.72 -37.46 27.19
C ASN A 34 -53.68 -36.80 26.26
N ARG A 35 -53.61 -35.46 26.22
CA ARG A 35 -52.68 -34.68 25.38
C ARG A 35 -51.68 -33.86 26.18
N HIS A 36 -51.51 -34.13 27.49
CA HIS A 36 -50.64 -33.34 28.37
C HIS A 36 -49.18 -33.36 27.91
N THR A 37 -48.69 -34.47 27.35
CA THR A 37 -47.32 -34.57 26.80
C THR A 37 -47.11 -33.63 25.60
N GLU A 38 -48.06 -33.61 24.65
CA GLU A 38 -48.01 -32.70 23.49
C GLU A 38 -48.05 -31.21 23.93
N ILE A 39 -48.83 -30.91 24.99
CA ILE A 39 -48.91 -29.54 25.53
C ILE A 39 -47.57 -29.17 26.23
N LEU A 40 -46.98 -30.08 27.03
CA LEU A 40 -45.69 -29.86 27.70
C LEU A 40 -44.59 -29.64 26.67
N GLU A 41 -44.52 -30.46 25.62
CA GLU A 41 -43.56 -30.28 24.54
C GLU A 41 -43.62 -28.86 23.92
N ILE A 42 -44.81 -28.32 23.74
CA ILE A 42 -45.00 -26.95 23.20
C ILE A 42 -44.58 -25.88 24.21
N LEU A 43 -44.83 -26.08 25.51
CA LEU A 43 -44.45 -25.18 26.58
C LEU A 43 -42.96 -25.18 26.87
N GLU A 44 -42.23 -26.27 26.60
CA GLU A 44 -40.79 -26.39 26.76
C GLU A 44 -39.99 -25.74 25.59
N ILE A 45 -40.62 -25.43 24.47
CA ILE A 45 -39.96 -24.89 23.28
C ILE A 45 -39.06 -23.66 23.58
N PRO A 46 -39.50 -22.64 24.36
CA PRO A 46 -38.66 -21.47 24.65
C PRO A 46 -37.36 -21.85 25.39
N GLN A 47 -37.45 -22.78 26.36
CA GLN A 47 -36.30 -23.26 27.11
C GLN A 47 -35.34 -24.07 26.22
N LEU A 48 -35.88 -24.94 25.37
CA LEU A 48 -35.09 -25.70 24.38
C LEU A 48 -34.41 -24.76 23.40
N MET A 49 -35.14 -23.74 22.93
CA MET A 49 -34.61 -22.72 22.03
C MET A 49 -33.45 -21.96 22.65
N ASP A 50 -33.59 -21.45 23.87
CA ASP A 50 -32.53 -20.76 24.60
C ASP A 50 -31.32 -21.68 24.83
N THR A 51 -31.54 -22.93 25.17
CA THR A 51 -30.50 -23.94 25.35
C THR A 51 -29.74 -24.22 24.04
N CYS A 52 -30.46 -24.39 22.92
CA CYS A 52 -29.85 -24.59 21.61
C CYS A 52 -28.98 -23.39 21.20
N VAL A 53 -29.49 -22.16 21.38
CA VAL A 53 -28.74 -20.95 21.03
C VAL A 53 -27.49 -20.79 21.89
N ARG A 54 -27.57 -21.00 23.20
CA ARG A 54 -26.41 -20.91 24.13
C ARG A 54 -25.35 -21.92 23.82
N ASN A 55 -25.74 -23.12 23.40
CA ASN A 55 -24.81 -24.21 23.06
C ASN A 55 -24.39 -24.19 21.58
N SER A 56 -24.78 -23.17 20.81
CA SER A 56 -24.45 -23.03 19.38
C SER A 56 -25.03 -24.14 18.49
N TYR A 57 -26.13 -24.78 18.91
CA TYR A 57 -26.91 -25.71 18.11
C TYR A 57 -27.89 -24.91 17.23
N TYR A 58 -27.33 -24.17 16.27
CA TYR A 58 -28.10 -23.21 15.47
C TYR A 58 -29.05 -23.87 14.46
N GLU A 59 -28.73 -25.10 14.02
CA GLU A 59 -29.59 -25.86 13.11
C GLU A 59 -30.91 -26.21 13.80
N GLU A 60 -30.81 -26.78 15.00
CA GLU A 60 -31.95 -27.18 15.83
C GLU A 60 -32.77 -25.95 16.26
N ALA A 61 -32.10 -24.85 16.58
CA ALA A 61 -32.75 -23.59 16.89
C ALA A 61 -33.58 -23.05 15.73
N LEU A 62 -33.07 -23.14 14.49
CA LEU A 62 -33.81 -22.73 13.29
C LEU A 62 -35.03 -23.62 13.01
N GLU A 63 -34.93 -24.94 13.23
CA GLU A 63 -36.05 -25.86 13.11
C GLU A 63 -37.15 -25.56 14.13
N LEU A 64 -36.77 -25.32 15.41
CA LEU A 64 -37.72 -24.89 16.45
C LEU A 64 -38.39 -23.54 16.09
N ALA A 65 -37.62 -22.57 15.63
CA ALA A 65 -38.15 -21.27 15.18
C ALA A 65 -39.12 -21.42 14.00
N ALA A 66 -38.83 -22.31 13.05
CA ALA A 66 -39.72 -22.60 11.92
C ALA A 66 -41.04 -23.27 12.38
N TYR A 67 -40.92 -24.17 13.40
CA TYR A 67 -42.10 -24.78 14.00
C TYR A 67 -42.99 -23.75 14.71
N VAL A 68 -42.39 -22.87 15.52
CA VAL A 68 -43.12 -21.80 16.23
C VAL A 68 -43.77 -20.82 15.26
N ARG A 69 -43.14 -20.47 14.13
CA ARG A 69 -43.79 -19.66 13.07
C ARG A 69 -45.02 -20.35 12.49
N ARG A 70 -45.04 -21.69 12.36
CA ARG A 70 -46.23 -22.43 11.93
C ARG A 70 -47.31 -22.40 13.00
N LEU A 71 -46.98 -22.52 14.28
CA LEU A 71 -47.93 -22.39 15.40
C LEU A 71 -48.52 -20.98 15.47
N GLU A 72 -47.73 -19.94 15.32
CA GLU A 72 -48.17 -18.54 15.30
C GLU A 72 -49.24 -18.30 14.19
N ARG A 73 -48.97 -18.80 12.98
CA ARG A 73 -49.94 -18.65 11.86
C ARG A 73 -51.26 -19.35 12.14
N LYS A 74 -51.21 -20.50 12.83
CA LYS A 74 -52.42 -21.34 13.05
C LYS A 74 -53.19 -20.92 14.31
N TYR A 75 -52.50 -20.42 15.34
CA TYR A 75 -53.07 -20.21 16.66
C TYR A 75 -52.72 -18.81 17.24
N SER A 76 -52.72 -17.79 16.39
CA SER A 76 -52.34 -16.41 16.74
C SER A 76 -53.18 -15.77 17.85
N SER A 77 -54.44 -16.25 18.04
CA SER A 77 -55.36 -15.72 19.05
C SER A 77 -55.10 -16.24 20.48
N ILE A 78 -54.25 -17.26 20.66
CA ILE A 78 -54.04 -17.88 21.96
C ILE A 78 -52.90 -17.14 22.69
N PRO A 79 -53.16 -16.52 23.87
CA PRO A 79 -52.10 -15.71 24.58
C PRO A 79 -50.84 -16.49 24.94
N VAL A 80 -50.97 -17.78 25.33
CA VAL A 80 -49.84 -18.65 25.64
C VAL A 80 -48.90 -18.82 24.41
N ILE A 81 -49.49 -19.02 23.21
CA ILE A 81 -48.70 -19.13 21.98
C ILE A 81 -48.00 -17.81 21.68
N GLN A 82 -48.64 -16.65 21.90
CA GLN A 82 -47.98 -15.35 21.75
C GLN A 82 -46.81 -15.17 22.73
N GLY A 83 -46.94 -15.67 23.98
CA GLY A 83 -45.82 -15.71 24.95
C GLY A 83 -44.64 -16.51 24.41
N ILE A 84 -44.89 -17.74 23.97
CA ILE A 84 -43.87 -18.61 23.36
C ILE A 84 -43.19 -17.95 22.16
N VAL A 85 -43.97 -17.35 21.24
CA VAL A 85 -43.44 -16.63 20.07
C VAL A 85 -42.52 -15.49 20.47
N ASN A 86 -42.87 -14.71 21.51
CA ASN A 86 -42.06 -13.58 21.97
C ASN A 86 -40.74 -14.06 22.59
N GLU A 87 -40.75 -15.12 23.40
CA GLU A 87 -39.54 -15.70 24.00
C GLU A 87 -38.61 -16.30 22.92
N VAL A 88 -39.16 -17.05 21.95
CA VAL A 88 -38.39 -17.56 20.81
C VAL A 88 -37.82 -16.43 19.98
N ARG A 89 -38.55 -15.34 19.79
CA ARG A 89 -38.04 -14.15 19.07
C ARG A 89 -36.87 -13.50 19.80
N GLN A 90 -36.87 -13.46 21.12
CA GLN A 90 -35.73 -12.97 21.93
C GLN A 90 -34.51 -13.89 21.78
N SER A 91 -34.70 -15.21 21.84
CA SER A 91 -33.62 -16.17 21.61
C SER A 91 -33.04 -16.08 20.18
N MET A 92 -33.90 -15.84 19.17
CA MET A 92 -33.46 -15.57 17.80
C MET A 92 -32.62 -14.29 17.68
N GLN A 93 -32.92 -13.24 18.43
CA GLN A 93 -32.07 -12.04 18.46
C GLN A 93 -30.71 -12.29 19.11
N LEU A 94 -30.68 -13.12 20.18
CA LEU A 94 -29.43 -13.56 20.79
C LEU A 94 -28.59 -14.37 19.79
N MET A 95 -29.20 -15.30 19.07
CA MET A 95 -28.56 -16.08 18.01
C MET A 95 -27.97 -15.17 16.92
N LEU A 96 -28.74 -14.18 16.45
CA LEU A 96 -28.27 -13.18 15.49
C LEU A 96 -27.01 -12.46 15.98
N SER A 97 -27.04 -11.99 17.22
CA SER A 97 -25.89 -11.30 17.83
C SER A 97 -24.66 -12.21 17.91
N GLN A 98 -24.82 -13.47 18.30
CA GLN A 98 -23.75 -14.46 18.34
C GLN A 98 -23.17 -14.75 16.96
N LEU A 99 -24.00 -14.93 15.94
CA LEU A 99 -23.55 -15.16 14.55
C LEU A 99 -22.77 -13.95 13.99
N ILE A 100 -23.25 -12.74 14.23
CA ILE A 100 -22.53 -11.49 13.83
C ILE A 100 -21.22 -11.38 14.62
N GLN A 101 -21.20 -11.73 15.91
CA GLN A 101 -19.97 -11.70 16.71
C GLN A 101 -18.94 -12.72 16.21
N GLN A 102 -19.35 -13.91 15.76
CA GLN A 102 -18.44 -14.89 15.15
C GLN A 102 -17.75 -14.31 13.89
N LEU A 103 -18.46 -13.55 13.06
CA LEU A 103 -17.87 -12.87 11.89
C LEU A 103 -16.83 -11.80 12.27
N ARG A 104 -16.84 -11.33 13.53
CA ARG A 104 -15.86 -10.35 14.06
C ARG A 104 -14.61 -11.01 14.65
N THR A 105 -14.41 -12.29 14.40
CA THR A 105 -13.25 -13.06 14.89
C THR A 105 -12.41 -13.57 13.71
N ASN A 106 -11.31 -14.26 14.02
CA ASN A 106 -10.52 -14.94 12.99
C ASN A 106 -11.23 -16.22 12.52
N ILE A 107 -12.26 -16.06 11.71
CA ILE A 107 -13.10 -17.15 11.20
C ILE A 107 -12.60 -17.65 9.84
N GLN A 108 -12.51 -18.96 9.69
CA GLN A 108 -12.14 -19.62 8.44
C GLN A 108 -13.33 -19.73 7.48
N LEU A 109 -13.05 -19.84 6.16
CA LEU A 109 -14.08 -19.90 5.11
C LEU A 109 -15.20 -20.93 5.38
N PRO A 110 -14.95 -22.20 5.78
CA PRO A 110 -16.02 -23.15 6.00
C PRO A 110 -16.97 -22.76 7.15
N ALA A 111 -16.44 -22.17 8.20
CA ALA A 111 -17.24 -21.67 9.31
C ALA A 111 -18.02 -20.40 8.91
N CYS A 112 -17.39 -19.54 8.11
CA CYS A 112 -18.01 -18.34 7.57
C CYS A 112 -19.23 -18.67 6.68
N LEU A 113 -19.09 -19.66 5.80
CA LEU A 113 -20.19 -20.17 4.95
C LEU A 113 -21.37 -20.68 5.79
N ARG A 114 -21.10 -21.44 6.89
CA ARG A 114 -22.14 -21.90 7.80
C ARG A 114 -22.86 -20.73 8.48
N VAL A 115 -22.10 -19.76 9.01
CA VAL A 115 -22.69 -18.59 9.67
C VAL A 115 -23.60 -17.83 8.71
N ILE A 116 -23.15 -17.56 7.48
CA ILE A 116 -23.97 -16.88 6.48
C ILE A 116 -25.17 -17.73 6.06
N GLY A 117 -25.02 -19.05 5.96
CA GLY A 117 -26.13 -19.97 5.71
C GLY A 117 -27.22 -19.87 6.80
N PHE A 118 -26.86 -19.80 8.07
CA PHE A 118 -27.78 -19.56 9.17
C PHE A 118 -28.46 -18.19 9.08
N LEU A 119 -27.71 -17.12 8.81
CA LEU A 119 -28.25 -15.77 8.66
C LEU A 119 -29.26 -15.68 7.50
N ARG A 120 -29.01 -16.34 6.37
CA ARG A 120 -29.98 -16.44 5.25
C ARG A 120 -31.25 -17.16 5.66
N ARG A 121 -31.16 -18.29 6.38
CA ARG A 121 -32.31 -19.05 6.87
C ARG A 121 -33.13 -18.31 7.93
N MET A 122 -32.52 -17.36 8.66
CA MET A 122 -33.25 -16.49 9.59
C MET A 122 -34.22 -15.56 8.88
N ASP A 123 -33.96 -15.26 7.60
CA ASP A 123 -34.80 -14.39 6.75
C ASP A 123 -35.06 -12.99 7.35
N ILE A 124 -34.01 -12.43 7.96
CA ILE A 124 -34.04 -11.09 8.59
C ILE A 124 -33.47 -10.03 7.67
N PHE A 125 -32.50 -10.41 6.85
CA PHE A 125 -31.77 -9.50 5.95
C PHE A 125 -32.07 -9.84 4.49
N THR A 126 -32.19 -8.78 3.68
CA THR A 126 -32.05 -8.91 2.22
C THR A 126 -30.63 -9.28 1.85
N GLU A 127 -30.39 -9.80 0.66
CA GLU A 127 -29.05 -10.19 0.22
C GLU A 127 -28.09 -9.00 0.23
N ALA A 128 -28.53 -7.81 -0.19
CA ALA A 128 -27.73 -6.59 -0.12
C ALA A 128 -27.36 -6.19 1.32
N GLU A 129 -28.32 -6.27 2.25
CA GLU A 129 -28.06 -5.99 3.67
C GLU A 129 -27.10 -7.02 4.27
N LEU A 130 -27.21 -8.28 3.90
CA LEU A 130 -26.33 -9.34 4.36
C LEU A 130 -24.87 -9.12 3.91
N ARG A 131 -24.68 -8.69 2.65
CA ARG A 131 -23.36 -8.26 2.13
C ARG A 131 -22.77 -7.12 2.95
N VAL A 132 -23.55 -6.09 3.23
CA VAL A 132 -23.13 -4.96 4.06
C VAL A 132 -22.78 -5.42 5.49
N LYS A 133 -23.62 -6.25 6.12
CA LYS A 133 -23.39 -6.77 7.48
C LYS A 133 -22.13 -7.64 7.56
N PHE A 134 -21.91 -8.49 6.56
CA PHE A 134 -20.66 -9.26 6.44
C PHE A 134 -19.45 -8.35 6.40
N LEU A 135 -19.41 -7.39 5.45
CA LEU A 135 -18.29 -6.47 5.30
C LEU A 135 -18.06 -5.62 6.56
N GLN A 136 -19.12 -5.13 7.20
CA GLN A 136 -19.03 -4.39 8.47
C GLN A 136 -18.42 -5.23 9.60
N ALA A 137 -18.81 -6.49 9.72
CA ALA A 137 -18.30 -7.38 10.76
C ALA A 137 -16.82 -7.73 10.53
N ARG A 138 -16.47 -8.08 9.30
CA ARG A 138 -15.08 -8.37 8.91
C ARG A 138 -14.19 -7.14 9.01
N ASP A 139 -14.71 -5.98 8.67
CA ASP A 139 -14.01 -4.70 8.81
C ASP A 139 -13.71 -4.33 10.28
N ALA A 140 -14.67 -4.57 11.16
CA ALA A 140 -14.46 -4.36 12.60
C ALA A 140 -13.35 -5.28 13.14
N TRP A 141 -13.29 -6.53 12.69
CA TRP A 141 -12.21 -7.45 13.02
C TRP A 141 -10.87 -6.98 12.47
N LEU A 142 -10.78 -6.63 11.19
CA LEU A 142 -9.55 -6.11 10.58
C LEU A 142 -9.04 -4.87 11.31
N ARG A 143 -9.92 -3.93 11.62
CA ARG A 143 -9.57 -2.74 12.41
C ARG A 143 -9.00 -3.09 13.77
N SER A 144 -9.55 -4.08 14.47
CA SER A 144 -9.01 -4.50 15.78
C SER A 144 -7.57 -5.03 15.69
N ILE A 145 -7.22 -5.68 14.58
CA ILE A 145 -5.84 -6.14 14.32
C ILE A 145 -4.93 -4.95 14.02
N LEU A 146 -5.34 -4.06 13.12
CA LEU A 146 -4.53 -2.92 12.72
C LEU A 146 -4.27 -1.94 13.87
N THR A 147 -5.27 -1.70 14.72
CA THR A 147 -5.12 -0.83 15.89
C THR A 147 -4.26 -1.43 17.02
N ALA A 148 -4.06 -2.74 17.01
CA ALA A 148 -3.18 -3.42 17.95
C ALA A 148 -1.69 -3.32 17.57
N ILE A 149 -1.36 -2.85 16.35
CA ILE A 149 0.02 -2.69 15.91
C ILE A 149 0.64 -1.47 16.60
N PRO A 150 1.80 -1.61 17.28
CA PRO A 150 2.51 -0.49 17.90
C PRO A 150 2.87 0.60 16.88
N ASN A 151 2.69 1.87 17.25
CA ASN A 151 2.88 3.03 16.37
C ASN A 151 4.09 3.90 16.81
N ASP A 152 5.03 3.37 17.56
CA ASP A 152 6.20 4.08 18.05
C ASP A 152 7.26 4.26 16.95
N ASP A 153 7.55 3.19 16.20
CA ASP A 153 8.44 3.21 15.03
C ASP A 153 7.61 3.19 13.73
N PRO A 154 7.66 4.24 12.90
CA PRO A 154 6.93 4.32 11.63
C PRO A 154 7.24 3.18 10.67
N TYR A 155 8.50 2.76 10.57
CA TYR A 155 8.88 1.68 9.67
C TYR A 155 8.33 0.33 10.14
N PHE A 156 8.38 0.05 11.43
CA PHE A 156 7.80 -1.17 12.01
C PHE A 156 6.28 -1.16 11.83
N HIS A 157 5.63 -0.04 12.15
CA HIS A 157 4.18 0.11 12.04
C HIS A 157 3.67 -0.16 10.62
N ILE A 158 4.26 0.51 9.60
CA ILE A 158 3.83 0.32 8.22
C ILE A 158 4.15 -1.08 7.68
N THR A 159 5.31 -1.65 8.03
CA THR A 159 5.67 -3.01 7.62
C THR A 159 4.68 -4.04 8.17
N LYS A 160 4.32 -3.94 9.44
CA LYS A 160 3.30 -4.81 10.06
C LYS A 160 1.91 -4.56 9.51
N THR A 161 1.57 -3.32 9.19
CA THR A 161 0.31 -2.96 8.52
C THR A 161 0.22 -3.60 7.13
N ILE A 162 1.29 -3.55 6.33
CA ILE A 162 1.34 -4.22 5.01
C ILE A 162 1.15 -5.72 5.17
N GLU A 163 1.85 -6.35 6.12
CA GLU A 163 1.75 -7.79 6.39
C GLU A 163 0.31 -8.18 6.78
N ALA A 164 -0.28 -7.47 7.74
CA ALA A 164 -1.64 -7.71 8.21
C ALA A 164 -2.68 -7.48 7.09
N CYS A 165 -2.57 -6.39 6.34
CA CYS A 165 -3.47 -6.12 5.22
C CYS A 165 -3.34 -7.19 4.13
N ARG A 166 -2.12 -7.58 3.76
CA ARG A 166 -1.89 -8.58 2.72
C ARG A 166 -2.54 -9.94 3.06
N VAL A 167 -2.48 -10.36 4.32
CA VAL A 167 -3.06 -11.64 4.75
C VAL A 167 -4.57 -11.50 4.96
N HIS A 168 -4.96 -10.62 5.85
CA HIS A 168 -6.36 -10.58 6.34
C HIS A 168 -7.33 -9.94 5.35
N LEU A 169 -6.90 -8.93 4.62
CA LEU A 169 -7.74 -8.29 3.61
C LEU A 169 -7.96 -9.24 2.42
N PHE A 170 -6.92 -10.00 2.04
CA PHE A 170 -7.03 -11.03 1.00
C PHE A 170 -8.01 -12.14 1.43
N ASP A 171 -7.95 -12.59 2.69
CA ASP A 171 -8.88 -13.58 3.24
C ASP A 171 -10.33 -13.08 3.18
N ILE A 172 -10.58 -11.84 3.59
CA ILE A 172 -11.93 -11.25 3.56
C ILE A 172 -12.46 -11.20 2.12
N ILE A 173 -11.65 -10.77 1.16
CA ILE A 173 -12.03 -10.70 -0.25
C ILE A 173 -12.35 -12.09 -0.80
N THR A 174 -11.52 -13.08 -0.48
CA THR A 174 -11.71 -14.47 -0.90
C THR A 174 -12.99 -15.05 -0.28
N GLN A 175 -13.23 -14.83 1.01
CA GLN A 175 -14.44 -15.26 1.71
C GLN A 175 -15.68 -14.59 1.11
N TYR A 176 -15.63 -13.27 0.86
CA TYR A 176 -16.75 -12.56 0.24
C TYR A 176 -17.11 -13.15 -1.12
N ARG A 177 -16.13 -13.36 -1.99
CA ARG A 177 -16.36 -13.93 -3.32
C ARG A 177 -16.86 -15.37 -3.31
N ALA A 178 -16.41 -16.16 -2.34
CA ALA A 178 -16.89 -17.54 -2.17
C ALA A 178 -18.31 -17.61 -1.62
N ILE A 179 -18.76 -16.61 -0.87
CA ILE A 179 -20.09 -16.57 -0.22
C ILE A 179 -21.13 -15.88 -1.10
N PHE A 180 -20.72 -14.79 -1.74
CA PHE A 180 -21.58 -13.95 -2.57
C PHE A 180 -21.10 -14.04 -4.02
N SER A 181 -21.78 -14.80 -4.86
CA SER A 181 -21.49 -14.81 -6.29
C SER A 181 -21.92 -13.47 -6.89
N ASP A 182 -20.97 -12.75 -7.45
CA ASP A 182 -21.22 -11.54 -8.24
C ASP A 182 -21.43 -11.87 -9.72
N GLU A 183 -21.90 -13.08 -10.02
CA GLU A 183 -22.30 -13.44 -11.39
C GLU A 183 -23.44 -12.53 -11.79
N ASP A 184 -23.20 -11.71 -12.80
CA ASP A 184 -24.25 -10.92 -13.44
C ASP A 184 -25.39 -11.86 -13.83
N PRO A 185 -26.63 -11.59 -13.43
CA PRO A 185 -27.73 -12.37 -13.90
C PRO A 185 -27.72 -12.31 -15.42
N LEU A 186 -27.52 -13.46 -16.07
CA LEU A 186 -27.53 -13.62 -17.54
C LEU A 186 -28.86 -13.18 -18.19
N LEU A 187 -29.84 -12.84 -17.37
CA LEU A 187 -31.16 -12.31 -17.79
C LEU A 187 -31.21 -10.82 -17.44
N PRO A 188 -31.50 -9.94 -18.41
CA PRO A 188 -31.78 -8.55 -18.12
C PRO A 188 -32.95 -8.48 -17.12
N PRO A 189 -32.89 -7.60 -16.09
CA PRO A 189 -33.98 -7.44 -15.14
C PRO A 189 -35.28 -7.11 -15.88
N ALA A 190 -36.37 -7.70 -15.45
CA ALA A 190 -37.67 -7.37 -15.98
C ALA A 190 -37.93 -5.86 -15.86
N MET A 191 -38.40 -5.22 -16.91
CA MET A 191 -38.61 -3.78 -16.97
C MET A 191 -39.36 -3.29 -15.73
N GLY A 192 -38.69 -2.51 -14.86
CA GLY A 192 -39.32 -1.86 -13.69
C GLY A 192 -38.72 -2.20 -12.33
N GLU A 193 -37.90 -3.22 -12.19
CA GLU A 193 -37.18 -3.47 -10.94
C GLU A 193 -35.87 -2.67 -10.92
N HIS A 194 -35.77 -1.73 -9.98
CA HIS A 194 -34.51 -1.10 -9.63
C HIS A 194 -33.60 -2.16 -8.99
N THR A 195 -32.83 -2.87 -9.81
CA THR A 195 -31.80 -3.78 -9.30
C THR A 195 -30.71 -2.96 -8.66
N VAL A 196 -30.58 -3.08 -7.36
CA VAL A 196 -29.41 -2.54 -6.65
C VAL A 196 -28.17 -3.25 -7.21
N ASN A 197 -27.21 -2.50 -7.71
CA ASN A 197 -25.94 -3.07 -8.14
C ASN A 197 -25.16 -3.54 -6.92
N GLU A 198 -25.37 -4.80 -6.53
CA GLU A 198 -24.78 -5.39 -5.33
C GLU A 198 -23.25 -5.48 -5.40
N SER A 199 -22.69 -5.60 -6.61
CA SER A 199 -21.24 -5.60 -6.83
C SER A 199 -20.59 -4.24 -6.46
N ALA A 200 -21.34 -3.14 -6.57
CA ALA A 200 -20.88 -1.82 -6.17
C ALA A 200 -20.58 -1.71 -4.66
N ILE A 201 -21.30 -2.47 -3.82
CA ILE A 201 -21.08 -2.52 -2.36
C ILE A 201 -19.67 -3.03 -2.07
N PHE A 202 -19.31 -4.14 -2.68
CA PHE A 202 -17.99 -4.73 -2.50
C PHE A 202 -16.87 -3.86 -3.07
N HIS A 203 -17.05 -3.35 -4.28
CA HIS A 203 -16.07 -2.48 -4.92
C HIS A 203 -15.82 -1.21 -4.10
N GLY A 204 -16.87 -0.55 -3.62
CA GLY A 204 -16.76 0.62 -2.75
C GLY A 204 -16.01 0.32 -1.44
N TRP A 205 -16.27 -0.84 -0.83
CA TRP A 205 -15.56 -1.25 0.37
C TRP A 205 -14.06 -1.51 0.10
N VAL A 206 -13.70 -2.19 -1.00
CA VAL A 206 -12.29 -2.42 -1.38
C VAL A 206 -11.58 -1.10 -1.61
N LEU A 207 -12.16 -0.17 -2.38
CA LEU A 207 -11.60 1.16 -2.62
C LEU A 207 -11.36 1.92 -1.30
N GLN A 208 -12.32 1.85 -0.37
CA GLN A 208 -12.17 2.49 0.94
C GLN A 208 -11.00 1.88 1.72
N ARG A 209 -10.80 0.56 1.69
CA ARG A 209 -9.68 -0.10 2.39
C ARG A 209 -8.33 0.27 1.77
N VAL A 210 -8.22 0.28 0.45
CA VAL A 210 -7.02 0.72 -0.26
C VAL A 210 -6.70 2.18 0.07
N SER A 211 -7.70 3.07 0.03
CA SER A 211 -7.52 4.49 0.36
C SER A 211 -7.02 4.68 1.80
N GLN A 212 -7.58 3.96 2.76
CA GLN A 212 -7.12 4.03 4.16
C GLN A 212 -5.70 3.50 4.32
N PHE A 213 -5.34 2.42 3.62
CA PHE A 213 -3.97 1.93 3.61
C PHE A 213 -2.99 2.97 3.07
N LEU A 214 -3.32 3.61 1.95
CA LEU A 214 -2.49 4.67 1.35
C LEU A 214 -2.33 5.87 2.28
N GLN A 215 -3.37 6.26 3.02
CA GLN A 215 -3.29 7.34 4.02
C GLN A 215 -2.35 6.98 5.19
N VAL A 216 -2.41 5.74 5.69
CA VAL A 216 -1.49 5.25 6.73
C VAL A 216 -0.07 5.22 6.20
N LEU A 217 0.13 4.71 4.98
CA LEU A 217 1.44 4.69 4.32
C LEU A 217 2.04 6.09 4.20
N GLU A 218 1.29 7.05 3.69
CA GLU A 218 1.72 8.45 3.56
C GLU A 218 2.06 9.08 4.92
N THR A 219 1.23 8.81 5.94
CA THR A 219 1.47 9.31 7.29
C THR A 219 2.79 8.79 7.87
N ASP A 220 3.05 7.48 7.77
CA ASP A 220 4.26 6.88 8.31
C ASP A 220 5.51 7.27 7.49
N LEU A 221 5.39 7.38 6.18
CA LEU A 221 6.47 7.88 5.33
C LEU A 221 6.88 9.32 5.71
N ASN A 222 5.91 10.20 5.96
CA ASN A 222 6.15 11.58 6.36
C ASN A 222 6.73 11.71 7.78
N ARG A 223 6.52 10.73 8.66
CA ARG A 223 7.19 10.65 9.98
C ARG A 223 8.66 10.28 9.87
N GLY A 224 9.09 9.76 8.72
CA GLY A 224 10.46 9.36 8.42
C GLY A 224 10.74 7.89 8.72
N ILE A 225 11.20 7.17 7.70
CA ILE A 225 11.53 5.73 7.76
C ILE A 225 13.04 5.45 7.59
N GLY A 226 13.84 6.50 7.54
CA GLY A 226 15.28 6.40 7.24
C GLY A 226 15.55 5.87 5.83
N GLY A 227 16.75 5.38 5.57
CA GLY A 227 17.19 4.86 4.26
C GLY A 227 16.59 3.52 3.84
N ARG A 228 15.32 3.24 4.21
CA ARG A 228 14.63 1.95 3.95
C ARG A 228 13.46 2.08 2.97
N LEU A 229 13.45 3.17 2.19
CA LEU A 229 12.36 3.50 1.27
C LEU A 229 12.20 2.46 0.15
N ASP A 230 13.31 1.95 -0.39
CA ASP A 230 13.35 0.90 -1.42
C ASP A 230 12.72 -0.43 -0.95
N SER A 231 13.11 -0.86 0.25
CA SER A 231 12.58 -2.08 0.87
C SER A 231 11.06 -1.98 1.06
N LEU A 232 10.60 -0.83 1.55
CA LEU A 232 9.17 -0.58 1.76
C LEU A 232 8.41 -0.52 0.43
N LEU A 233 8.97 0.14 -0.59
CA LEU A 233 8.39 0.15 -1.93
C LEU A 233 8.23 -1.28 -2.48
N GLY A 234 9.27 -2.12 -2.34
CA GLY A 234 9.22 -3.53 -2.73
C GLY A 234 8.08 -4.30 -2.04
N GLN A 235 7.89 -4.10 -0.73
CA GLN A 235 6.80 -4.71 0.02
C GLN A 235 5.42 -4.23 -0.44
N CYS A 236 5.26 -2.92 -0.66
CA CYS A 236 4.02 -2.33 -1.18
C CYS A 236 3.69 -2.83 -2.60
N MET A 237 4.69 -2.93 -3.47
CA MET A 237 4.53 -3.47 -4.83
C MET A 237 4.12 -4.94 -4.82
N TYR A 238 4.70 -5.75 -3.93
CA TYR A 238 4.32 -7.16 -3.75
C TYR A 238 2.89 -7.28 -3.22
N PHE A 239 2.49 -6.43 -2.27
CA PHE A 239 1.13 -6.37 -1.76
C PHE A 239 0.14 -6.02 -2.88
N GLY A 240 0.39 -4.96 -3.66
CA GLY A 240 -0.44 -4.57 -4.79
C GLY A 240 -0.52 -5.65 -5.87
N LEU A 241 0.60 -6.37 -6.15
CA LEU A 241 0.61 -7.51 -7.06
C LEU A 241 -0.27 -8.67 -6.55
N SER A 242 -0.26 -8.96 -5.25
CA SER A 242 -1.14 -9.97 -4.66
C SER A 242 -2.62 -9.59 -4.84
N PHE A 243 -2.92 -8.30 -4.75
CA PHE A 243 -4.27 -7.76 -4.92
C PHE A 243 -4.73 -7.66 -6.38
N SER A 244 -3.82 -7.63 -7.33
CA SER A 244 -4.17 -7.70 -8.76
C SER A 244 -4.93 -8.98 -9.11
N ARG A 245 -4.62 -10.09 -8.42
CA ARG A 245 -5.32 -11.40 -8.59
C ARG A 245 -6.80 -11.34 -8.20
N VAL A 246 -7.15 -10.42 -7.33
CA VAL A 246 -8.53 -10.20 -6.90
C VAL A 246 -9.17 -8.94 -7.52
N GLY A 247 -8.54 -8.38 -8.56
CA GLY A 247 -9.05 -7.24 -9.31
C GLY A 247 -8.93 -5.89 -8.59
N ALA A 248 -8.04 -5.78 -7.60
CA ALA A 248 -7.83 -4.57 -6.81
C ALA A 248 -6.36 -4.13 -6.86
N ASP A 249 -5.80 -3.97 -8.06
CA ASP A 249 -4.43 -3.50 -8.24
C ASP A 249 -4.34 -2.00 -7.98
N PHE A 250 -3.60 -1.63 -6.93
CA PHE A 250 -3.37 -0.23 -6.54
C PHE A 250 -1.93 0.23 -6.75
N ARG A 251 -1.07 -0.56 -7.40
CA ARG A 251 0.36 -0.24 -7.59
C ARG A 251 0.59 1.11 -8.28
N GLY A 252 -0.28 1.49 -9.20
CA GLY A 252 -0.22 2.80 -9.86
C GLY A 252 -0.39 3.98 -8.90
N GLN A 253 -1.06 3.79 -7.77
CA GLN A 253 -1.27 4.83 -6.75
C GLN A 253 -0.09 4.98 -5.78
N LEU A 254 0.83 4.00 -5.75
CA LEU A 254 2.03 4.06 -4.90
C LEU A 254 3.06 5.05 -5.44
N ALA A 255 3.20 5.14 -6.78
CA ALA A 255 4.23 5.97 -7.41
C ALA A 255 4.22 7.43 -6.93
N PRO A 256 3.11 8.18 -6.96
CA PRO A 256 3.11 9.58 -6.51
C PRO A 256 3.45 9.73 -5.03
N VAL A 257 3.03 8.79 -4.17
CA VAL A 257 3.32 8.83 -2.72
C VAL A 257 4.83 8.68 -2.48
N PHE A 258 5.47 7.68 -3.09
CA PHE A 258 6.90 7.45 -2.94
C PHE A 258 7.74 8.54 -3.61
N GLN A 259 7.32 9.07 -4.77
CA GLN A 259 7.96 10.19 -5.42
C GLN A 259 7.96 11.44 -4.54
N GLN A 260 6.82 11.79 -3.95
CA GLN A 260 6.70 12.95 -3.08
C GLN A 260 7.60 12.85 -1.84
N VAL A 261 7.68 11.67 -1.23
CA VAL A 261 8.55 11.43 -0.07
C VAL A 261 10.03 11.49 -0.46
N ALA A 262 10.41 10.86 -1.57
CA ALA A 262 11.79 10.88 -2.05
C ALA A 262 12.27 12.31 -2.33
N ILE A 263 11.48 13.11 -3.05
CA ILE A 263 11.86 14.50 -3.35
C ILE A 263 11.87 15.39 -2.12
N SER A 264 10.89 15.26 -1.21
CA SER A 264 10.85 16.07 0.00
C SER A 264 12.04 15.77 0.93
N THR A 265 12.40 14.49 1.07
CA THR A 265 13.57 14.06 1.85
C THR A 265 14.88 14.59 1.22
N PHE A 266 15.00 14.50 -0.10
CA PHE A 266 16.16 15.03 -0.82
C PHE A 266 16.26 16.56 -0.66
N GLN A 267 15.17 17.30 -0.87
CA GLN A 267 15.14 18.76 -0.72
C GLN A 267 15.53 19.19 0.68
N LYS A 268 15.07 18.46 1.72
CA LYS A 268 15.43 18.72 3.11
C LYS A 268 16.94 18.50 3.34
N ALA A 269 17.49 17.37 2.88
CA ALA A 269 18.90 17.07 3.01
C ALA A 269 19.80 18.11 2.29
N ILE A 270 19.40 18.54 1.10
CA ILE A 270 20.06 19.60 0.35
C ILE A 270 20.00 20.94 1.07
N GLN A 271 18.88 21.29 1.67
CA GLN A 271 18.74 22.53 2.42
C GLN A 271 19.64 22.50 3.69
N GLU A 272 19.67 21.40 4.42
CA GLU A 272 20.56 21.19 5.57
C GLU A 272 22.04 21.28 5.17
N ALA A 273 22.39 20.76 3.97
CA ALA A 273 23.76 20.88 3.44
C ALA A 273 24.15 22.35 3.17
N VAL A 274 23.22 23.17 2.63
CA VAL A 274 23.47 24.60 2.41
C VAL A 274 23.58 25.37 3.70
N GLU A 275 22.74 25.08 4.69
CA GLU A 275 22.80 25.73 6.01
C GLU A 275 24.11 25.40 6.71
N LYS A 276 24.54 24.14 6.69
CA LYS A 276 25.83 23.72 7.23
C LYS A 276 26.99 24.40 6.51
N PHE A 277 26.93 24.52 5.19
CA PHE A 277 27.93 25.26 4.42
C PHE A 277 28.02 26.75 4.85
N GLN A 278 26.88 27.39 5.07
CA GLN A 278 26.81 28.77 5.55
C GLN A 278 27.49 28.90 6.92
N ASP A 279 27.21 27.98 7.86
CA ASP A 279 27.83 27.99 9.19
C ASP A 279 29.35 27.77 9.14
N GLU A 280 29.79 26.85 8.28
CA GLU A 280 31.20 26.62 8.03
C GLU A 280 31.89 27.84 7.43
N MET A 281 31.29 28.52 6.45
CA MET A 281 31.83 29.75 5.85
C MET A 281 31.86 30.91 6.84
N ASN A 282 30.93 31.04 7.76
CA ASN A 282 30.92 32.09 8.79
C ASN A 282 32.13 31.98 9.76
N SER A 283 32.66 30.76 9.93
CA SER A 283 33.84 30.48 10.79
C SER A 283 35.13 30.24 9.99
N TYR A 284 35.03 30.27 8.66
CA TYR A 284 36.17 29.94 7.78
C TYR A 284 37.15 31.08 7.70
N THR A 285 38.44 30.74 7.84
CA THR A 285 39.55 31.65 7.64
C THR A 285 40.47 31.10 6.55
N LEU A 286 40.79 31.94 5.56
CA LEU A 286 41.73 31.62 4.48
C LEU A 286 43.18 31.56 5.05
N ILE A 287 43.49 30.51 5.78
CA ILE A 287 44.85 30.28 6.24
C ILE A 287 45.51 29.34 5.23
N SER A 288 46.61 29.80 4.60
CA SER A 288 47.47 28.87 3.86
C SER A 288 47.83 27.72 4.82
N ALA A 289 47.31 26.51 4.58
CA ALA A 289 47.78 25.36 5.29
C ALA A 289 49.32 25.34 5.13
N PRO A 290 50.10 25.32 6.22
CA PRO A 290 51.54 25.24 6.07
C PRO A 290 51.82 23.99 5.24
N ALA A 291 52.68 24.12 4.22
CA ALA A 291 53.11 23.07 3.29
C ALA A 291 53.82 21.91 4.01
N ILE A 292 53.16 21.29 5.00
CA ILE A 292 53.67 20.16 5.81
C ILE A 292 53.58 18.83 5.04
N LEU A 293 52.81 18.80 3.94
CA LEU A 293 52.71 17.61 3.08
C LEU A 293 53.40 17.77 1.71
N GLY A 294 54.06 18.90 1.47
CA GLY A 294 54.66 19.22 0.17
C GLY A 294 56.12 18.78 -0.04
N SER A 295 56.64 17.82 0.71
CA SER A 295 58.01 17.33 0.47
C SER A 295 58.09 15.82 0.49
N SER A 296 57.24 15.16 -0.23
CA SER A 296 57.54 13.83 -0.74
C SER A 296 57.61 13.94 -2.27
N ASN A 297 58.86 13.92 -2.79
CA ASN A 297 59.14 13.62 -4.20
C ASN A 297 58.64 12.19 -4.54
N LEU A 298 57.37 11.97 -4.41
CA LEU A 298 56.70 10.86 -5.11
C LEU A 298 56.44 11.35 -6.51
N PRO A 299 56.93 10.61 -7.57
CA PRO A 299 56.55 10.94 -8.92
C PRO A 299 55.03 10.98 -8.95
N ALA A 300 54.49 12.08 -9.50
CA ALA A 300 53.03 12.20 -9.70
C ALA A 300 52.57 10.92 -10.41
N ALA A 301 52.02 10.01 -9.63
CA ALA A 301 51.27 8.90 -10.19
C ALA A 301 50.12 9.56 -10.95
N VAL A 302 50.24 9.62 -12.26
CA VAL A 302 49.19 9.99 -13.16
C VAL A 302 48.00 9.16 -12.67
N PRO A 303 46.89 9.76 -12.20
CA PRO A 303 45.77 9.01 -11.77
C PRO A 303 45.31 8.21 -13.00
N VAL A 304 45.59 6.90 -13.01
CA VAL A 304 45.00 5.99 -13.96
C VAL A 304 43.50 5.99 -13.59
N THR A 305 42.77 6.96 -14.10
CA THR A 305 41.34 7.00 -14.05
C THR A 305 40.85 5.77 -14.84
N GLN A 306 40.60 4.70 -14.12
CA GLN A 306 39.84 3.59 -14.70
C GLN A 306 38.54 4.18 -15.21
N PRO A 307 38.21 4.05 -16.51
CA PRO A 307 36.97 4.55 -17.06
C PRO A 307 35.81 3.84 -16.32
N GLY A 308 35.08 4.61 -15.48
CA GLY A 308 33.93 4.10 -14.74
C GLY A 308 33.93 4.38 -13.23
N THR A 309 35.04 4.80 -12.60
CA THR A 309 35.04 5.16 -11.18
C THR A 309 34.74 6.65 -10.99
N LEU A 310 33.58 6.94 -10.35
CA LEU A 310 33.19 8.29 -9.97
C LEU A 310 33.93 8.69 -8.66
N GLN A 311 35.21 9.09 -8.78
CA GLN A 311 35.98 9.51 -7.61
C GLN A 311 35.87 11.02 -7.39
N PRO A 312 35.66 11.48 -6.13
CA PRO A 312 35.66 12.91 -5.80
C PRO A 312 37.01 13.57 -6.14
N PRO A 313 37.01 14.83 -6.61
CA PRO A 313 38.24 15.56 -6.84
C PRO A 313 39.03 15.76 -5.54
N MET A 314 40.28 15.31 -5.49
CA MET A 314 41.10 15.37 -4.28
C MET A 314 41.45 16.80 -3.90
N VAL A 315 41.47 17.75 -4.85
CA VAL A 315 41.75 19.17 -4.62
C VAL A 315 40.74 19.82 -3.66
N LEU A 316 39.53 19.24 -3.51
CA LEU A 316 38.54 19.72 -2.56
C LEU A 316 38.96 19.56 -1.09
N LEU A 317 39.93 18.68 -0.78
CA LEU A 317 40.46 18.51 0.57
C LEU A 317 41.25 19.72 1.05
N ASP A 318 41.77 20.55 0.12
CA ASP A 318 42.46 21.79 0.45
C ASP A 318 41.49 22.87 0.95
N PHE A 319 40.20 22.69 0.69
CA PHE A 319 39.12 23.61 1.03
C PHE A 319 38.00 22.91 1.83
N PRO A 320 38.13 22.76 3.16
CA PRO A 320 37.22 22.00 3.99
C PRO A 320 35.74 22.31 3.83
N PRO A 321 35.30 23.58 3.69
CA PRO A 321 33.84 23.86 3.47
C PRO A 321 33.29 23.23 2.20
N LEU A 322 34.07 23.23 1.10
CA LEU A 322 33.68 22.60 -0.16
C LEU A 322 33.63 21.07 -0.03
N ALA A 323 34.61 20.49 0.65
CA ALA A 323 34.66 19.05 0.89
C ALA A 323 33.47 18.58 1.75
N CYS A 324 33.16 19.28 2.83
CA CYS A 324 32.01 18.97 3.71
C CYS A 324 30.68 19.14 2.98
N PHE A 325 30.53 20.20 2.19
CA PHE A 325 29.33 20.39 1.35
C PHE A 325 29.18 19.25 0.36
N LEU A 326 30.25 18.90 -0.39
CA LEU A 326 30.18 17.75 -1.31
C LEU A 326 29.78 16.48 -0.59
N ASN A 327 30.38 16.19 0.56
CA ASN A 327 30.04 14.97 1.32
C ASN A 327 28.57 14.95 1.72
N SER A 328 28.02 16.07 2.17
CA SER A 328 26.59 16.18 2.52
C SER A 328 25.67 15.93 1.30
N ILE A 329 26.02 16.48 0.13
CA ILE A 329 25.27 16.22 -1.12
C ILE A 329 25.39 14.76 -1.56
N LEU A 330 26.58 14.14 -1.42
CA LEU A 330 26.76 12.72 -1.77
C LEU A 330 25.95 11.79 -0.87
N VAL A 331 25.78 12.13 0.41
CA VAL A 331 24.86 11.39 1.31
C VAL A 331 23.45 11.49 0.80
N ALA A 332 22.95 12.69 0.46
CA ALA A 332 21.63 12.89 -0.10
C ALA A 332 21.42 12.11 -1.44
N PHE A 333 22.41 12.08 -2.32
CA PHE A 333 22.38 11.28 -3.54
C PHE A 333 22.36 9.76 -3.26
N ASN A 334 23.09 9.29 -2.27
CA ASN A 334 23.11 7.89 -1.90
C ASN A 334 21.75 7.43 -1.35
N ASP A 335 21.08 8.27 -0.56
CA ASP A 335 19.73 8.00 -0.07
C ASP A 335 18.73 8.00 -1.22
N LEU A 336 18.80 8.98 -2.10
CA LEU A 336 17.93 9.08 -3.27
C LEU A 336 18.13 7.90 -4.24
N ARG A 337 19.36 7.41 -4.42
CA ARG A 337 19.69 6.30 -5.34
C ARG A 337 18.85 5.04 -5.08
N LEU A 338 18.48 4.79 -3.82
CA LEU A 338 17.71 3.61 -3.44
C LEU A 338 16.28 3.65 -3.99
N CYS A 339 15.71 4.85 -4.20
CA CYS A 339 14.40 5.05 -4.77
C CYS A 339 14.40 6.31 -5.66
N CYS A 340 14.92 6.17 -6.88
CA CYS A 340 15.15 7.27 -7.81
C CYS A 340 14.35 7.10 -9.12
N PRO A 341 13.03 7.33 -9.13
CA PRO A 341 12.25 7.25 -10.35
C PRO A 341 12.64 8.39 -11.31
N VAL A 342 12.69 8.08 -12.62
CA VAL A 342 13.06 9.03 -13.69
C VAL A 342 12.19 10.29 -13.68
N ALA A 343 10.94 10.19 -13.23
CA ALA A 343 10.02 11.31 -13.09
C ALA A 343 10.54 12.43 -12.18
N LEU A 344 11.44 12.13 -11.25
CA LEU A 344 12.04 13.12 -10.34
C LEU A 344 13.23 13.89 -10.96
N ALA A 345 13.65 13.58 -12.19
CA ALA A 345 14.83 14.16 -12.79
C ALA A 345 14.80 15.70 -12.81
N GLN A 346 13.64 16.30 -13.13
CA GLN A 346 13.48 17.76 -13.16
C GLN A 346 13.54 18.37 -11.75
N ASP A 347 12.81 17.78 -10.80
CA ASP A 347 12.69 18.32 -9.44
C ASP A 347 14.03 18.23 -8.69
N VAL A 348 14.75 17.12 -8.85
CA VAL A 348 16.06 16.90 -8.25
C VAL A 348 17.09 17.85 -8.87
N THR A 349 17.08 18.01 -10.20
CA THR A 349 17.97 18.96 -10.88
C THR A 349 17.72 20.40 -10.40
N GLY A 350 16.45 20.82 -10.37
CA GLY A 350 16.07 22.16 -9.91
C GLY A 350 16.42 22.41 -8.44
N ALA A 351 16.25 21.41 -7.57
CA ALA A 351 16.67 21.50 -6.17
C ALA A 351 18.19 21.69 -6.02
N LEU A 352 18.98 20.95 -6.81
CA LEU A 352 20.43 21.08 -6.83
C LEU A 352 20.89 22.44 -7.39
N GLU A 353 20.30 22.91 -8.51
CA GLU A 353 20.59 24.22 -9.07
C GLU A 353 20.31 25.36 -8.07
N ASN A 354 19.16 25.30 -7.39
CA ASN A 354 18.80 26.26 -6.34
C ASN A 354 19.78 26.24 -5.17
N ALA A 355 20.26 25.05 -4.78
CA ALA A 355 21.26 24.92 -3.72
C ALA A 355 22.62 25.53 -4.14
N LEU A 356 23.07 25.21 -5.35
CA LEU A 356 24.32 25.79 -5.90
C LEU A 356 24.25 27.31 -6.04
N ALA A 357 23.11 27.85 -6.46
CA ALA A 357 22.90 29.30 -6.49
C ALA A 357 22.95 29.93 -5.09
N LYS A 358 22.41 29.28 -4.06
CA LYS A 358 22.54 29.73 -2.66
C LYS A 358 23.99 29.68 -2.20
N VAL A 359 24.72 28.60 -2.47
CA VAL A 359 26.14 28.45 -2.16
C VAL A 359 26.98 29.55 -2.83
N THR A 360 26.70 29.85 -4.12
CA THR A 360 27.35 30.96 -4.85
C THR A 360 27.09 32.30 -4.13
N ASN A 361 25.88 32.55 -3.68
CA ASN A 361 25.53 33.77 -2.94
C ASN A 361 26.27 33.86 -1.57
N ILE A 362 26.44 32.73 -0.90
CA ILE A 362 27.20 32.65 0.37
C ILE A 362 28.69 32.99 0.12
N ILE A 363 29.29 32.43 -0.93
CA ILE A 363 30.66 32.72 -1.35
C ILE A 363 30.85 34.21 -1.66
N LEU A 364 29.89 34.81 -2.42
CA LEU A 364 29.89 36.23 -2.71
C LEU A 364 29.72 37.12 -1.48
N ALA A 365 28.88 36.71 -0.53
CA ALA A 365 28.71 37.42 0.74
C ALA A 365 30.01 37.41 1.57
N PHE A 366 30.67 36.25 1.65
CA PHE A 366 32.00 36.12 2.29
C PHE A 366 33.05 37.03 1.63
N HIS A 367 33.13 37.02 0.29
CA HIS A 367 34.04 37.91 -0.44
C HIS A 367 33.82 39.38 -0.07
N ARG A 368 32.58 39.86 -0.13
CA ARG A 368 32.24 41.27 0.20
C ARG A 368 32.57 41.65 1.64
N ALA A 369 32.46 40.70 2.57
CA ALA A 369 32.76 40.95 3.97
C ALA A 369 34.27 41.06 4.21
N GLU A 370 35.06 40.25 3.53
CA GLU A 370 36.51 40.09 3.79
C GLU A 370 37.43 40.78 2.75
N GLU A 371 36.89 41.27 1.61
CA GLU A 371 37.64 41.84 0.48
C GLU A 371 38.60 42.94 0.91
N ALA A 372 38.19 43.81 1.83
CA ALA A 372 39.03 44.90 2.35
C ALA A 372 40.13 44.44 3.31
N ALA A 373 40.02 43.23 3.90
CA ALA A 373 40.91 42.65 4.86
C ALA A 373 41.93 41.67 4.23
N PHE A 374 41.69 41.21 3.00
CA PHE A 374 42.53 40.21 2.34
C PHE A 374 43.96 40.69 2.11
N SER A 375 44.91 39.89 2.52
CA SER A 375 46.29 39.98 2.03
C SER A 375 46.37 39.45 0.59
N SER A 376 47.46 39.78 -0.13
CA SER A 376 47.67 39.31 -1.52
C SER A 376 47.62 37.78 -1.61
N GLY A 377 48.14 37.04 -0.63
CA GLY A 377 48.10 35.57 -0.60
C GLY A 377 46.70 35.01 -0.32
N GLU A 378 45.93 35.68 0.54
CA GLU A 378 44.53 35.27 0.83
C GLU A 378 43.63 35.52 -0.38
N GLN A 379 43.87 36.57 -1.16
CA GLN A 379 43.15 36.83 -2.39
C GLN A 379 43.42 35.74 -3.45
N GLU A 380 44.66 35.29 -3.61
CA GLU A 380 44.99 34.17 -4.48
C GLU A 380 44.34 32.88 -4.05
N LEU A 381 44.31 32.58 -2.75
CA LEU A 381 43.63 31.39 -2.19
C LEU A 381 42.12 31.46 -2.39
N PHE A 382 41.51 32.63 -2.26
CA PHE A 382 40.10 32.80 -2.51
C PHE A 382 39.74 32.60 -3.99
N VAL A 383 40.57 33.09 -4.91
CA VAL A 383 40.42 32.84 -6.35
C VAL A 383 40.52 31.32 -6.63
N GLN A 384 41.48 30.62 -5.99
CA GLN A 384 41.58 29.16 -6.10
C GLN A 384 40.34 28.45 -5.54
N PHE A 385 39.83 28.90 -4.39
CA PHE A 385 38.61 28.38 -3.80
C PHE A 385 37.43 28.48 -4.78
N CYS A 386 37.22 29.66 -5.39
CA CYS A 386 36.17 29.86 -6.40
C CYS A 386 36.41 29.01 -7.66
N THR A 387 37.64 28.85 -8.10
CA THR A 387 38.01 28.03 -9.25
C THR A 387 37.67 26.56 -9.00
N VAL A 388 38.08 26.02 -7.84
CA VAL A 388 37.80 24.64 -7.43
C VAL A 388 36.29 24.40 -7.28
N PHE A 389 35.54 25.39 -6.76
CA PHE A 389 34.07 25.29 -6.71
C PHE A 389 33.47 25.14 -8.10
N VAL A 390 33.85 25.99 -9.06
CA VAL A 390 33.25 26.04 -10.41
C VAL A 390 33.78 24.95 -11.32
N GLU A 391 35.10 24.67 -11.32
CA GLU A 391 35.73 23.76 -12.28
C GLU A 391 35.79 22.30 -11.83
N ASP A 392 35.78 22.05 -10.52
CA ASP A 392 35.88 20.69 -9.95
C ASP A 392 34.59 20.22 -9.30
N LEU A 393 34.03 20.99 -8.35
CA LEU A 393 32.88 20.55 -7.55
C LEU A 393 31.60 20.50 -8.40
N VAL A 394 31.24 21.58 -9.09
CA VAL A 394 29.98 21.65 -9.86
C VAL A 394 29.96 20.62 -11.00
N PRO A 395 31.01 20.46 -11.82
CA PRO A 395 31.05 19.40 -12.83
C PRO A 395 31.03 17.99 -12.25
N TYR A 396 31.62 17.78 -11.08
CA TYR A 396 31.57 16.49 -10.40
C TYR A 396 30.14 16.16 -9.96
N LEU A 397 29.43 17.10 -9.32
CA LEU A 397 28.01 16.94 -8.94
C LEU A 397 27.11 16.66 -10.15
N ASN A 398 27.40 17.35 -11.26
CA ASN A 398 26.67 17.13 -12.50
C ASN A 398 26.89 15.71 -13.06
N ARG A 399 28.11 15.18 -12.99
CA ARG A 399 28.37 13.76 -13.32
C ARG A 399 27.64 12.79 -12.39
N CYS A 400 27.60 13.08 -11.09
CA CYS A 400 26.83 12.27 -10.13
C CYS A 400 25.36 12.26 -10.47
N LEU A 401 24.79 13.42 -10.84
CA LEU A 401 23.40 13.56 -11.25
C LEU A 401 23.09 12.75 -12.51
N GLN A 402 24.01 12.75 -13.50
CA GLN A 402 23.87 11.95 -14.74
C GLN A 402 23.95 10.43 -14.50
N VAL A 403 24.60 10.00 -13.42
CA VAL A 403 24.59 8.58 -13.00
C VAL A 403 23.23 8.20 -12.39
N LEU A 404 22.62 9.11 -11.64
CA LEU A 404 21.26 8.90 -11.09
C LEU A 404 20.19 8.96 -12.18
N PHE A 405 20.36 9.87 -13.11
CA PHE A 405 19.43 10.10 -14.23
C PHE A 405 20.17 10.01 -15.58
N PRO A 406 20.48 8.82 -16.07
CA PRO A 406 21.17 8.64 -17.34
C PRO A 406 20.36 9.25 -18.50
N PRO A 407 20.98 10.13 -19.34
CA PRO A 407 20.28 10.81 -20.43
C PRO A 407 19.61 9.85 -21.41
N ALA A 408 20.20 8.68 -21.65
CA ALA A 408 19.59 7.63 -22.48
C ALA A 408 18.29 7.09 -21.90
N GLN A 409 18.23 6.88 -20.58
CA GLN A 409 17.03 6.38 -19.90
C GLN A 409 15.91 7.44 -19.88
N ILE A 410 16.26 8.70 -19.62
CA ILE A 410 15.28 9.82 -19.69
C ILE A 410 14.71 9.92 -21.12
N ALA A 411 15.57 9.92 -22.14
CA ALA A 411 15.18 9.99 -23.53
C ALA A 411 14.27 8.82 -23.94
N GLN A 412 14.60 7.60 -23.50
CA GLN A 412 13.78 6.40 -23.71
C GLN A 412 12.39 6.54 -23.06
N THR A 413 12.35 7.06 -21.82
CA THR A 413 11.08 7.23 -21.08
C THR A 413 10.19 8.27 -21.74
N LEU A 414 10.79 9.35 -22.29
CA LEU A 414 10.08 10.39 -23.02
C LEU A 414 9.76 10.03 -24.49
N GLY A 415 10.31 8.92 -24.99
CA GLY A 415 10.13 8.52 -26.39
C GLY A 415 10.81 9.44 -27.39
N ILE A 416 11.91 10.12 -27.01
CA ILE A 416 12.64 11.08 -27.82
C ILE A 416 14.09 10.65 -28.06
N PRO A 417 14.76 11.11 -29.13
CA PRO A 417 16.20 10.90 -29.30
C PRO A 417 17.00 11.64 -28.21
N PRO A 418 18.09 11.09 -27.69
CA PRO A 418 18.91 11.73 -26.66
C PRO A 418 19.42 13.13 -27.03
N THR A 419 19.64 13.38 -28.33
CA THR A 419 20.07 14.67 -28.88
C THR A 419 19.03 15.79 -28.74
N GLN A 420 17.78 15.47 -28.48
CA GLN A 420 16.70 16.44 -28.27
C GLN A 420 16.37 16.70 -26.83
N LEU A 421 17.03 16.00 -25.91
CA LEU A 421 16.73 16.10 -24.48
C LEU A 421 16.88 17.54 -23.94
N SER A 422 17.90 18.28 -24.40
CA SER A 422 18.14 19.67 -24.03
C SER A 422 17.00 20.65 -24.36
N LYS A 423 16.11 20.29 -25.28
CA LYS A 423 14.95 21.11 -25.63
C LYS A 423 13.82 21.05 -24.57
N TYR A 424 13.85 20.04 -23.72
CA TYR A 424 12.83 19.78 -22.69
C TYR A 424 13.22 20.29 -21.30
N GLY A 425 14.31 21.08 -21.21
CA GLY A 425 14.81 21.66 -19.97
C GLY A 425 16.00 20.89 -19.37
N ASN A 426 16.38 21.28 -18.18
CA ASN A 426 17.54 20.71 -17.47
C ASN A 426 17.16 19.39 -16.78
N LEU A 427 16.91 18.34 -17.57
CA LEU A 427 16.57 17.02 -17.06
C LEU A 427 17.83 16.22 -16.78
N GLY A 428 18.17 16.07 -15.48
CA GLY A 428 19.36 15.33 -15.08
C GLY A 428 20.69 16.02 -15.42
N HIS A 429 20.65 17.32 -15.67
CA HIS A 429 21.83 18.12 -16.02
C HIS A 429 21.72 19.54 -15.46
N VAL A 430 22.70 19.92 -14.64
CA VAL A 430 22.81 21.28 -14.08
C VAL A 430 23.34 22.24 -15.12
N ASN A 431 22.73 23.40 -15.26
CA ASN A 431 23.26 24.48 -16.08
C ASN A 431 24.44 25.16 -15.34
N ILE A 432 25.67 24.80 -15.75
CA ILE A 432 26.89 25.28 -15.12
C ILE A 432 27.04 26.80 -15.32
N ASP A 433 26.63 27.33 -16.46
CA ASP A 433 26.77 28.76 -16.80
C ASP A 433 26.02 29.63 -15.78
N VAL A 434 24.84 29.23 -15.36
CA VAL A 434 24.01 29.97 -14.36
C VAL A 434 24.71 30.01 -12.98
N VAL A 435 25.46 28.98 -12.62
CA VAL A 435 26.22 28.93 -11.36
C VAL A 435 27.51 29.74 -11.46
N GLN A 436 28.14 29.75 -12.62
CA GLN A 436 29.40 30.39 -12.88
C GLN A 436 29.29 31.91 -13.09
N GLU A 437 28.22 32.38 -13.76
CA GLU A 437 28.03 33.78 -14.14
C GLU A 437 28.22 34.76 -12.96
N PRO A 438 27.66 34.57 -11.77
CA PRO A 438 27.85 35.47 -10.64
C PRO A 438 29.28 35.55 -10.11
N LEU A 439 30.15 34.56 -10.37
CA LEU A 439 31.52 34.46 -9.93
C LEU A 439 32.51 34.87 -11.04
N ALA A 440 32.06 35.17 -12.24
CA ALA A 440 32.87 35.42 -13.41
C ALA A 440 33.88 36.59 -13.27
N PHE A 441 33.59 37.57 -12.39
CA PHE A 441 34.50 38.68 -12.10
C PHE A 441 35.68 38.34 -11.18
N ILE A 442 35.55 37.21 -10.39
CA ILE A 442 36.57 36.72 -9.50
C ILE A 442 37.46 35.69 -10.20
N LEU A 443 36.86 34.93 -11.13
CA LEU A 443 37.56 33.85 -11.82
C LEU A 443 38.63 34.38 -12.77
N PRO A 444 39.78 33.69 -12.94
CA PRO A 444 40.78 34.08 -13.90
C PRO A 444 40.19 34.07 -15.33
N LYS A 445 40.43 35.15 -16.11
CA LYS A 445 39.97 35.18 -17.52
C LYS A 445 40.70 34.05 -18.25
N ARG A 446 39.93 33.09 -18.77
CA ARG A 446 40.45 32.11 -19.72
C ARG A 446 40.88 32.89 -20.98
N GLU A 447 42.17 32.99 -21.24
CA GLU A 447 42.65 33.31 -22.57
C GLU A 447 42.15 32.18 -23.49
N LEU A 448 41.23 32.50 -24.41
CA LEU A 448 40.89 31.65 -25.52
C LEU A 448 42.17 31.45 -26.33
N VAL A 449 42.92 30.39 -26.02
CA VAL A 449 43.89 29.85 -26.96
C VAL A 449 43.07 29.34 -28.13
N LEU A 450 42.93 30.17 -29.12
CA LEU A 450 42.51 29.81 -30.48
C LEU A 450 43.53 28.75 -30.94
N CYS A 451 43.23 27.46 -30.75
CA CYS A 451 43.86 26.43 -31.53
C CYS A 451 43.47 26.70 -32.98
N LEU A 452 44.37 27.34 -33.67
CA LEU A 452 44.41 27.38 -35.12
C LEU A 452 44.52 25.93 -35.56
N ASP A 453 43.42 25.35 -36.02
CA ASP A 453 43.39 24.09 -36.72
C ASP A 453 44.41 24.17 -37.88
N GLU A 454 45.57 23.57 -37.66
CA GLU A 454 46.44 23.20 -38.75
C GLU A 454 45.65 22.18 -39.58
N LYS A 455 45.23 22.58 -40.74
CA LYS A 455 44.70 21.72 -41.78
C LYS A 455 45.78 20.67 -42.08
N GLU A 456 45.70 19.52 -41.45
CA GLU A 456 46.37 18.32 -41.95
C GLU A 456 45.77 17.99 -43.32
N LEU A 457 46.60 18.07 -44.32
CA LEU A 457 46.41 17.56 -45.67
C LEU A 457 46.16 16.03 -45.57
N VAL A 458 44.95 15.64 -45.77
CA VAL A 458 44.59 14.24 -45.97
C VAL A 458 44.99 13.88 -47.40
N PRO A 459 45.82 12.87 -47.63
CA PRO A 459 46.13 12.39 -48.98
C PRO A 459 44.88 11.71 -49.58
N GLU A 460 44.50 12.16 -50.77
CA GLU A 460 43.45 11.51 -51.58
C GLU A 460 43.79 10.03 -51.85
N LEU A 461 42.97 9.14 -51.38
CA LEU A 461 42.93 7.72 -51.79
C LEU A 461 42.10 7.63 -53.10
N PRO A 462 42.56 6.84 -54.10
CA PRO A 462 41.91 6.73 -55.39
C PRO A 462 40.56 5.99 -55.27
N ALA A 463 39.58 6.48 -56.06
CA ALA A 463 38.22 5.94 -56.15
C ALA A 463 38.18 4.46 -56.53
N PRO A 464 37.34 3.64 -55.91
CA PRO A 464 37.12 2.27 -56.38
C PRO A 464 36.19 2.24 -57.60
N ALA A 465 36.52 1.34 -58.52
CA ALA A 465 35.80 1.07 -59.77
C ALA A 465 34.38 0.54 -59.52
N PRO A 466 33.45 0.68 -60.49
CA PRO A 466 32.04 0.28 -60.32
C PRO A 466 31.88 -1.23 -60.33
N GLU A 467 31.32 -1.79 -59.27
CA GLU A 467 30.90 -3.18 -59.22
C GLU A 467 29.54 -3.42 -59.88
N VAL A 468 29.55 -4.45 -60.70
CA VAL A 468 28.45 -4.99 -61.50
C VAL A 468 27.38 -5.61 -60.57
N ALA A 469 26.12 -5.30 -60.87
CA ALA A 469 24.98 -5.94 -60.23
C ALA A 469 24.89 -7.47 -60.54
N PRO A 470 24.55 -8.30 -59.59
CA PRO A 470 24.02 -9.63 -59.88
C PRO A 470 22.51 -9.70 -59.75
N GLU A 471 21.94 -10.47 -60.63
CA GLU A 471 20.56 -10.76 -60.93
C GLU A 471 19.76 -11.34 -59.74
N GLU A 472 18.45 -11.08 -59.76
CA GLU A 472 17.40 -11.68 -58.95
C GLU A 472 17.36 -13.20 -59.08
N SER A 473 17.32 -13.91 -57.95
CA SER A 473 16.73 -15.22 -57.89
C SER A 473 15.89 -15.35 -56.62
N GLY A 474 14.59 -15.49 -56.85
CA GLY A 474 13.59 -15.65 -55.79
C GLY A 474 13.73 -16.93 -55.01
N VAL A 475 13.54 -16.83 -53.71
CA VAL A 475 13.18 -17.99 -52.87
C VAL A 475 12.17 -17.50 -51.84
N GLU A 476 11.05 -18.20 -51.80
CA GLU A 476 9.92 -18.02 -50.89
C GLU A 476 10.31 -18.23 -49.41
N PRO A 477 9.55 -17.63 -48.46
CA PRO A 477 9.84 -17.79 -47.04
C PRO A 477 9.32 -19.13 -46.49
N VAL A 478 10.21 -19.92 -45.93
CA VAL A 478 9.87 -21.11 -45.14
C VAL A 478 9.59 -20.69 -43.70
N ALA A 479 8.39 -21.03 -43.23
CA ALA A 479 7.98 -20.92 -41.85
C ALA A 479 8.83 -21.83 -40.95
N ALA A 480 9.47 -21.26 -39.92
CA ALA A 480 10.13 -22.01 -38.87
C ALA A 480 9.19 -22.23 -37.67
N ALA A 481 8.91 -23.52 -37.45
CA ALA A 481 8.13 -24.03 -36.32
C ALA A 481 8.92 -23.91 -35.01
N PHE A 482 8.20 -23.60 -33.94
CA PHE A 482 8.68 -23.69 -32.56
C PHE A 482 8.74 -25.15 -32.10
N PRO A 483 9.73 -25.60 -31.35
CA PRO A 483 9.68 -26.87 -30.66
C PRO A 483 9.03 -26.73 -29.28
N GLU A 484 7.91 -27.41 -29.08
CA GLU A 484 7.37 -27.78 -27.77
C GLU A 484 8.23 -28.90 -27.15
N GLY A 485 8.38 -28.85 -25.84
CA GLY A 485 8.69 -30.03 -25.03
C GLY A 485 9.94 -29.95 -24.17
N ALA A 486 9.78 -29.52 -22.91
CA ALA A 486 10.60 -30.02 -21.81
C ALA A 486 9.66 -30.28 -20.62
N GLN A 487 9.49 -31.56 -20.32
CA GLN A 487 8.76 -32.08 -19.17
C GLN A 487 9.51 -31.76 -17.87
N GLU A 488 8.78 -31.18 -16.93
CA GLU A 488 9.14 -31.05 -15.51
C GLU A 488 9.15 -32.41 -14.83
N GLN A 489 10.31 -32.83 -14.33
CA GLN A 489 10.42 -33.94 -13.37
C GLN A 489 10.13 -33.40 -11.98
N ALA A 490 9.07 -33.92 -11.36
CA ALA A 490 8.74 -33.72 -9.96
C ALA A 490 9.72 -34.51 -9.09
N ASP A 491 10.48 -33.79 -8.27
CA ASP A 491 11.28 -34.37 -7.19
C ASP A 491 10.46 -34.35 -5.89
N THR A 492 10.14 -35.55 -5.42
CA THR A 492 9.48 -35.85 -4.15
C THR A 492 10.50 -35.76 -3.04
N ALA A 493 10.38 -34.75 -2.17
CA ALA A 493 11.09 -34.71 -0.90
C ALA A 493 10.16 -35.13 0.25
N GLU A 494 10.54 -36.22 0.92
CA GLU A 494 9.96 -36.73 2.16
C GLU A 494 10.13 -35.73 3.33
N PRO A 495 9.19 -35.70 4.29
CA PRO A 495 9.33 -34.89 5.48
C PRO A 495 10.16 -35.59 6.56
N LEU A 496 11.23 -34.96 7.00
CA LEU A 496 12.01 -35.32 8.17
C LEU A 496 11.16 -35.17 9.46
N GLN A 497 11.01 -36.27 10.16
CA GLN A 497 10.46 -36.35 11.51
C GLN A 497 11.43 -35.68 12.50
N ALA A 498 10.96 -34.69 13.23
CA ALA A 498 11.67 -34.14 14.39
C ALA A 498 11.32 -34.96 15.65
N GLU A 499 12.32 -35.57 16.22
CA GLU A 499 12.29 -36.23 17.54
C GLU A 499 12.15 -35.16 18.64
N VAL A 500 11.23 -35.43 19.56
CA VAL A 500 11.03 -34.67 20.81
C VAL A 500 11.88 -35.36 21.90
N PRO A 501 12.77 -34.65 22.62
CA PRO A 501 13.38 -35.19 23.82
C PRO A 501 12.44 -35.07 25.02
N GLY A 502 12.23 -36.17 25.69
CA GLY A 502 11.44 -36.25 26.92
C GLY A 502 12.06 -35.43 28.06
N ALA A 503 11.20 -34.88 28.89
CA ALA A 503 11.52 -34.30 30.18
C ALA A 503 11.26 -35.35 31.27
N ASP A 504 12.31 -35.76 31.95
CA ASP A 504 12.24 -36.41 33.27
C ASP A 504 12.43 -35.33 34.36
N THR A 505 11.61 -35.50 35.39
CA THR A 505 11.44 -34.90 36.73
C THR A 505 10.56 -33.66 36.79
#